data_65635a6534e97bc738ad9a04ddf6208c
#
_entry.id   65635a6534e97bc738ad9a04ddf6208c
#
_cell.length_a   1.000
_cell.length_b   1.000
_cell.length_c   1.000
_cell.angle_alpha   90.00
_cell.angle_beta   90.00
_cell.angle_gamma   90.00
#
_symmetry.space_group_name_H-M   'P 1'
#
loop_
_entity.id
_entity.type
_entity.pdbx_description
1 polymer ?
#
loop_
_entity_poly.entity_id
_entity_poly.type
_entity_poly.pdbx_seq_one_letter_code
_entity_poly.pdbx_strand_id
1 'polypeptide(L)'
;MLKFDRLYEQYKSQVDFLNIYISEAHAKEEWALPNINGEKWNVSKPTTTEERLKLANDWVDDAKCISPYFVDPIDDAAGKAYAAAPERLYIIRNGKIAYKGGEGPFYYDLDEVIDFLNHNLHIKKRKLITSSGTNGSSYNKKKRSGSSKSKL
;
A
#
# COMPACT_ATOMS: atom_id res chain seq x y z
N MET A 1 8.86 1.09 3.12
CA MET A 1 7.56 1.71 2.73
C MET A 1 6.48 0.66 2.86
N LEU A 2 5.44 0.95 3.60
CA LEU A 2 4.31 0.05 3.83
C LEU A 2 3.57 -0.27 2.51
N LYS A 3 2.90 -1.42 2.46
CA LYS A 3 2.10 -1.81 1.27
C LYS A 3 0.98 -0.79 1.00
N PHE A 4 0.37 -0.25 2.05
CA PHE A 4 -0.65 0.80 1.96
C PHE A 4 -0.07 2.14 1.43
N ASP A 5 1.14 2.51 1.81
CA ASP A 5 1.77 3.74 1.31
C ASP A 5 2.06 3.69 -0.19
N ARG A 6 2.33 2.50 -0.74
CA ARG A 6 2.47 2.32 -2.20
C ARG A 6 1.14 2.57 -2.90
N LEU A 7 0.05 2.09 -2.32
CA LEU A 7 -1.30 2.34 -2.82
C LEU A 7 -1.61 3.84 -2.78
N TYR A 8 -1.32 4.50 -1.65
CA TYR A 8 -1.46 5.94 -1.51
C TYR A 8 -0.67 6.71 -2.60
N GLU A 9 0.62 6.43 -2.77
CA GLU A 9 1.44 7.09 -3.80
C GLU A 9 0.88 6.90 -5.21
N GLN A 10 0.34 5.74 -5.51
CA GLN A 10 -0.21 5.42 -6.83
C GLN A 10 -1.49 6.17 -7.14
N TYR A 11 -2.36 6.42 -6.15
CA TYR A 11 -3.72 6.91 -6.37
C TYR A 11 -4.03 8.27 -5.73
N LYS A 12 -3.15 8.85 -4.91
CA LYS A 12 -3.37 10.11 -4.17
C LYS A 12 -3.78 11.32 -5.02
N SER A 13 -3.53 11.30 -6.33
CA SER A 13 -3.99 12.35 -7.25
C SER A 13 -5.43 12.17 -7.75
N GLN A 14 -6.08 11.07 -7.42
CA GLN A 14 -7.38 10.69 -7.95
C GLN A 14 -8.40 10.34 -6.87
N VAL A 15 -7.93 9.93 -5.69
CA VAL A 15 -8.74 9.61 -4.52
C VAL A 15 -8.11 10.17 -3.26
N ASP A 16 -8.94 10.55 -2.31
CA ASP A 16 -8.51 10.92 -0.96
C ASP A 16 -8.30 9.64 -0.14
N PHE A 17 -7.26 9.66 0.70
CA PHE A 17 -6.95 8.57 1.61
C PHE A 17 -7.13 9.03 3.04
N LEU A 18 -7.70 8.16 3.84
CA LEU A 18 -7.94 8.39 5.26
C LEU A 18 -7.59 7.13 6.03
N ASN A 19 -6.47 7.16 6.74
CA ASN A 19 -6.14 6.13 7.73
C ASN A 19 -6.70 6.54 9.08
N ILE A 20 -7.35 5.64 9.76
CA ILE A 20 -7.83 5.85 11.12
C ILE A 20 -7.15 4.83 12.03
N TYR A 21 -6.31 5.31 12.93
CA TYR A 21 -5.75 4.50 14.00
C TYR A 21 -6.86 4.26 15.02
N ILE A 22 -7.26 3.02 15.18
CA ILE A 22 -8.32 2.60 16.09
C ILE A 22 -7.74 1.99 17.36
N SER A 23 -8.57 1.29 18.17
CA SER A 23 -8.10 0.61 19.38
C SER A 23 -7.03 -0.44 19.08
N GLU A 24 -6.09 -0.59 20.00
CA GLU A 24 -4.99 -1.54 19.93
C GLU A 24 -5.50 -2.97 20.08
N ALA A 25 -5.31 -3.80 19.03
CA ALA A 25 -5.79 -5.18 19.03
C ALA A 25 -4.96 -6.09 19.96
N HIS A 26 -3.73 -5.70 20.27
CA HIS A 26 -2.76 -6.53 20.99
C HIS A 26 -2.16 -5.82 22.21
N ALA A 27 -2.99 -5.06 22.93
CA ALA A 27 -2.57 -4.48 24.21
C ALA A 27 -2.18 -5.57 25.22
N LYS A 28 -1.25 -5.24 26.14
CA LYS A 28 -0.74 -6.19 27.15
C LYS A 28 -1.84 -6.82 27.98
N GLU A 29 -2.86 -6.06 28.28
CA GLU A 29 -3.98 -6.43 29.15
C GLU A 29 -5.04 -7.29 28.43
N GLU A 30 -4.95 -7.42 27.11
CA GLU A 30 -5.93 -8.14 26.28
C GLU A 30 -5.25 -9.32 25.57
N TRP A 31 -5.15 -9.26 24.27
CA TRP A 31 -4.54 -10.32 23.46
C TRP A 31 -3.10 -9.97 23.09
N ALA A 32 -2.22 -9.97 24.07
CA ALA A 32 -0.80 -9.66 23.87
C ALA A 32 -0.14 -10.67 22.92
N LEU A 33 0.63 -10.16 21.94
CA LEU A 33 1.47 -10.96 21.04
C LEU A 33 2.95 -10.58 21.23
N PRO A 34 3.58 -10.96 22.34
CA PRO A 34 4.88 -10.44 22.76
C PRO A 34 6.02 -10.73 21.78
N ASN A 35 5.88 -11.74 20.93
CA ASN A 35 6.95 -12.17 20.02
C ASN A 35 6.79 -11.70 18.57
N ILE A 36 5.68 -11.07 18.21
CA ILE A 36 5.39 -10.66 16.82
C ILE A 36 5.82 -9.22 16.55
N ASN A 37 5.57 -8.33 17.51
CA ASN A 37 5.79 -6.88 17.33
C ASN A 37 7.09 -6.38 17.98
N GLY A 38 7.86 -7.24 18.63
CA GLY A 38 9.00 -6.87 19.45
C GLY A 38 8.58 -6.18 20.76
N GLU A 39 9.53 -5.99 21.66
CA GLU A 39 9.27 -5.38 22.98
C GLU A 39 8.74 -3.94 22.90
N LYS A 40 9.13 -3.19 21.86
CA LYS A 40 8.74 -1.80 21.65
C LYS A 40 7.22 -1.62 21.50
N TRP A 41 6.55 -2.58 20.88
CA TRP A 41 5.11 -2.51 20.61
C TRP A 41 4.26 -3.35 21.56
N ASN A 42 4.87 -3.85 22.62
CA ASN A 42 4.15 -4.44 23.74
C ASN A 42 3.61 -3.34 24.66
N VAL A 43 2.59 -2.63 24.20
CA VAL A 43 2.04 -1.44 24.85
C VAL A 43 0.87 -1.78 25.76
N SER A 44 0.66 -0.96 26.80
CA SER A 44 -0.56 -1.05 27.61
C SER A 44 -1.72 -0.39 26.87
N LYS A 45 -2.93 -0.85 27.15
CA LYS A 45 -4.14 -0.29 26.58
C LYS A 45 -4.29 1.18 26.99
N PRO A 46 -4.41 2.11 26.05
CA PRO A 46 -4.68 3.51 26.39
C PRO A 46 -6.02 3.66 27.10
N THR A 47 -6.06 4.57 28.04
CA THR A 47 -7.27 4.92 28.80
C THR A 47 -7.80 6.29 28.44
N THR A 48 -7.01 7.08 27.71
CA THR A 48 -7.40 8.42 27.23
C THR A 48 -7.09 8.57 25.73
N THR A 49 -7.75 9.52 25.09
CA THR A 49 -7.48 9.86 23.68
C THR A 49 -6.05 10.36 23.47
N GLU A 50 -5.50 11.10 24.45
CA GLU A 50 -4.13 11.61 24.42
C GLU A 50 -3.09 10.48 24.46
N GLU A 51 -3.31 9.47 25.29
CA GLU A 51 -2.45 8.28 25.33
C GLU A 51 -2.48 7.53 24.00
N ARG A 52 -3.67 7.34 23.41
CA ARG A 52 -3.82 6.71 22.08
C ARG A 52 -3.15 7.54 20.99
N LEU A 53 -3.33 8.86 21.02
CA LEU A 53 -2.67 9.76 20.07
C LEU A 53 -1.15 9.64 20.13
N LYS A 54 -0.59 9.55 21.34
CA LYS A 54 0.85 9.34 21.52
C LYS A 54 1.31 8.02 20.89
N LEU A 55 0.62 6.93 21.15
CA LEU A 55 0.95 5.62 20.57
C LEU A 55 0.85 5.62 19.05
N ALA A 56 -0.19 6.27 18.50
CA ALA A 56 -0.37 6.41 17.06
C ALA A 56 0.78 7.20 16.42
N ASN A 57 1.21 8.31 17.03
CA ASN A 57 2.34 9.09 16.54
C ASN A 57 3.63 8.28 16.59
N ASP A 58 3.91 7.60 17.71
CA ASP A 58 5.09 6.75 17.87
C ASP A 58 5.12 5.65 16.78
N TRP A 59 3.96 5.06 16.46
CA TRP A 59 3.85 4.05 15.40
C TRP A 59 4.07 4.62 14.00
N VAL A 60 3.47 5.76 13.69
CA VAL A 60 3.59 6.44 12.38
C VAL A 60 5.05 6.82 12.11
N ASP A 61 5.75 7.34 13.12
CA ASP A 61 7.16 7.72 13.03
C ASP A 61 8.06 6.50 12.81
N ASP A 62 7.80 5.41 13.52
CA ASP A 62 8.57 4.17 13.41
C ASP A 62 8.34 3.47 12.06
N ALA A 63 7.09 3.38 11.63
CA ALA A 63 6.71 2.78 10.36
C ALA A 63 7.07 3.66 9.15
N LYS A 64 7.41 4.93 9.39
CA LYS A 64 7.64 5.96 8.35
C LYS A 64 6.45 6.05 7.40
N CYS A 65 5.25 6.06 7.97
CA CYS A 65 4.02 6.16 7.23
C CYS A 65 3.91 7.53 6.56
N ILE A 66 3.59 7.56 5.27
CA ILE A 66 3.50 8.81 4.49
C ILE A 66 2.06 9.20 4.14
N SER A 67 1.13 8.29 4.29
CA SER A 67 -0.30 8.56 4.04
C SER A 67 -0.92 9.31 5.22
N PRO A 68 -1.90 10.22 4.97
CA PRO A 68 -2.58 10.93 6.03
C PRO A 68 -3.24 9.98 7.03
N TYR A 69 -3.21 10.32 8.32
CA TYR A 69 -3.87 9.52 9.34
C TYR A 69 -4.58 10.39 10.37
N PHE A 70 -5.55 9.79 11.03
CA PHE A 70 -6.33 10.32 12.14
C PHE A 70 -6.37 9.28 13.25
N VAL A 71 -6.73 9.68 14.43
CA VAL A 71 -6.84 8.80 15.59
C VAL A 71 -8.30 8.77 16.04
N ASP A 72 -8.85 7.58 16.16
CA ASP A 72 -10.18 7.37 16.73
C ASP A 72 -10.12 7.70 18.23
N PRO A 73 -11.04 8.53 18.76
CA PRO A 73 -11.10 8.81 20.18
C PRO A 73 -11.24 7.55 21.02
N ILE A 74 -11.02 7.70 22.34
CA ILE A 74 -11.03 6.55 23.26
C ILE A 74 -12.38 5.82 23.33
N ASP A 75 -13.45 6.45 22.91
CA ASP A 75 -14.79 5.87 22.81
C ASP A 75 -14.96 4.89 21.63
N ASP A 76 -13.94 4.77 20.76
CA ASP A 76 -13.91 3.90 19.58
C ASP A 76 -15.07 4.14 18.60
N ALA A 77 -15.44 5.40 18.40
CA ALA A 77 -16.59 5.75 17.57
C ALA A 77 -16.46 5.27 16.12
N ALA A 78 -15.31 5.48 15.49
CA ALA A 78 -15.06 5.00 14.12
C ALA A 78 -14.89 3.49 14.09
N GLY A 79 -14.09 2.92 14.98
CA GLY A 79 -13.89 1.48 15.09
C GLY A 79 -15.19 0.70 15.18
N LYS A 80 -16.11 1.16 16.03
CA LYS A 80 -17.45 0.57 16.20
C LYS A 80 -18.35 0.78 14.99
N ALA A 81 -18.42 2.01 14.45
CA ALA A 81 -19.31 2.34 13.34
C ALA A 81 -18.97 1.54 12.07
N TYR A 82 -17.69 1.30 11.83
CA TYR A 82 -17.21 0.56 10.67
C TYR A 82 -16.94 -0.92 10.95
N ALA A 83 -17.10 -1.40 12.20
CA ALA A 83 -16.68 -2.74 12.62
C ALA A 83 -15.27 -3.04 12.12
N ALA A 84 -14.32 -2.16 12.44
CA ALA A 84 -13.01 -2.11 11.79
C ALA A 84 -11.92 -2.90 12.52
N ALA A 85 -12.17 -3.39 13.74
CA ALA A 85 -11.19 -4.16 14.50
C ALA A 85 -10.97 -5.57 13.88
N PRO A 86 -9.70 -6.08 13.84
CA PRO A 86 -8.48 -5.35 14.16
C PRO A 86 -8.05 -4.37 13.06
N GLU A 87 -8.41 -4.59 11.81
CA GLU A 87 -8.25 -3.70 10.66
C GLU A 87 -9.25 -4.01 9.55
N ARG A 88 -9.64 -3.01 8.76
CA ARG A 88 -10.57 -3.18 7.64
C ARG A 88 -10.42 -2.06 6.61
N LEU A 89 -10.67 -2.40 5.34
CA LEU A 89 -10.62 -1.48 4.21
C LEU A 89 -12.03 -1.08 3.75
N TYR A 90 -12.20 0.19 3.41
CA TYR A 90 -13.43 0.73 2.86
C TYR A 90 -13.15 1.66 1.70
N ILE A 91 -14.06 1.72 0.73
CA ILE A 91 -14.10 2.79 -0.26
C ILE A 91 -15.46 3.48 -0.14
N ILE A 92 -15.42 4.79 0.06
CA ILE A 92 -16.62 5.64 0.12
C ILE A 92 -16.73 6.39 -1.20
N ARG A 93 -17.91 6.36 -1.81
CA ARG A 93 -18.21 7.10 -3.03
C ARG A 93 -19.57 7.76 -2.92
N ASN A 94 -19.61 9.07 -3.12
CA ASN A 94 -20.86 9.86 -3.00
C ASN A 94 -21.59 9.63 -1.67
N GLY A 95 -20.84 9.60 -0.56
CA GLY A 95 -21.38 9.41 0.80
C GLY A 95 -21.90 8.00 1.11
N LYS A 96 -21.60 7.02 0.26
CA LYS A 96 -22.02 5.61 0.45
C LYS A 96 -20.83 4.68 0.42
N ILE A 97 -20.89 3.57 1.15
CA ILE A 97 -19.92 2.51 1.07
C ILE A 97 -20.04 1.86 -0.32
N ALA A 98 -18.99 2.02 -1.14
CA ALA A 98 -18.89 1.43 -2.46
C ALA A 98 -18.12 0.09 -2.43
N TYR A 99 -17.21 -0.07 -1.47
CA TYR A 99 -16.49 -1.31 -1.21
C TYR A 99 -16.30 -1.46 0.30
N LYS A 100 -16.45 -2.67 0.80
CA LYS A 100 -16.19 -3.07 2.17
C LYS A 100 -15.34 -4.34 2.13
N GLY A 101 -14.07 -4.23 2.56
CA GLY A 101 -13.16 -5.35 2.71
C GLY A 101 -13.57 -6.32 3.82
N GLY A 102 -13.00 -7.50 3.78
CA GLY A 102 -13.11 -8.47 4.85
C GLY A 102 -12.41 -8.00 6.12
N GLU A 103 -12.62 -8.72 7.21
CA GLU A 103 -12.02 -8.45 8.51
C GLU A 103 -10.60 -8.98 8.55
N GLY A 104 -9.65 -8.13 8.96
CA GLY A 104 -8.26 -8.53 9.13
C GLY A 104 -8.04 -9.47 10.33
N PRO A 105 -6.84 -10.04 10.43
CA PRO A 105 -5.76 -9.94 9.44
C PRO A 105 -5.95 -10.83 8.20
N PHE A 106 -6.88 -11.82 8.25
CA PHE A 106 -7.00 -12.88 7.24
C PHE A 106 -7.64 -12.43 5.93
N TYR A 107 -8.53 -11.43 6.00
CA TYR A 107 -9.29 -10.93 4.86
C TYR A 107 -8.97 -9.45 4.55
N TYR A 108 -7.82 -8.96 5.06
CA TYR A 108 -7.33 -7.63 4.74
C TYR A 108 -6.53 -7.69 3.43
N ASP A 109 -7.18 -7.38 2.32
CA ASP A 109 -6.59 -7.49 0.99
C ASP A 109 -6.57 -6.14 0.25
N LEU A 110 -5.35 -5.59 0.07
CA LEU A 110 -5.13 -4.35 -0.67
C LEU A 110 -5.25 -4.54 -2.19
N ASP A 111 -5.10 -5.75 -2.70
CA ASP A 111 -5.21 -6.01 -4.14
C ASP A 111 -6.68 -5.91 -4.60
N GLU A 112 -7.65 -6.27 -3.75
CA GLU A 112 -9.07 -6.00 -4.02
C GLU A 112 -9.38 -4.50 -4.15
N VAL A 113 -8.74 -3.66 -3.31
CA VAL A 113 -8.87 -2.20 -3.41
C VAL A 113 -8.25 -1.69 -4.71
N ILE A 114 -7.08 -2.19 -5.09
CA ILE A 114 -6.41 -1.84 -6.35
C ILE A 114 -7.30 -2.20 -7.55
N ASP A 115 -7.87 -3.40 -7.54
CA ASP A 115 -8.76 -3.85 -8.60
C ASP A 115 -10.03 -3.00 -8.69
N PHE A 116 -10.64 -2.67 -7.55
CA PHE A 116 -11.78 -1.77 -7.51
C PHE A 116 -11.45 -0.39 -8.10
N LEU A 117 -10.31 0.21 -7.70
CA LEU A 117 -9.88 1.50 -8.19
C LEU A 117 -9.58 1.46 -9.69
N ASN A 118 -8.87 0.45 -10.18
CA ASN A 118 -8.57 0.28 -11.60
C ASN A 118 -9.83 0.19 -12.46
N HIS A 119 -10.85 -0.52 -11.99
CA HIS A 119 -12.11 -0.67 -12.71
C HIS A 119 -12.98 0.60 -12.70
N ASN A 120 -12.92 1.39 -11.62
CA ASN A 120 -13.84 2.50 -11.41
C ASN A 120 -13.26 3.87 -11.76
N LEU A 121 -11.94 4.04 -11.77
CA LEU A 121 -11.29 5.32 -12.05
C LEU A 121 -10.88 5.49 -13.52
N HIS A 122 -11.14 4.52 -14.41
CA HIS A 122 -10.69 4.54 -15.81
C HIS A 122 -9.22 4.95 -15.95
N ILE A 123 -8.36 4.44 -15.10
CA ILE A 123 -6.94 4.78 -15.09
C ILE A 123 -6.34 4.34 -16.42
N LYS A 124 -5.92 5.30 -17.24
CA LYS A 124 -5.10 5.02 -18.43
C LYS A 124 -3.84 4.31 -17.93
N LYS A 125 -3.70 3.01 -18.21
CA LYS A 125 -2.48 2.25 -17.91
C LYS A 125 -1.31 3.03 -18.50
N ARG A 126 -0.48 3.66 -17.67
CA ARG A 126 0.81 4.20 -18.11
C ARG A 126 1.58 3.01 -18.65
N LYS A 127 1.75 2.94 -19.98
CA LYS A 127 2.68 2.00 -20.61
C LYS A 127 4.02 2.24 -19.93
N LEU A 128 4.51 1.28 -19.16
CA LEU A 128 5.93 1.23 -18.83
C LEU A 128 6.65 1.16 -20.18
N ILE A 129 7.30 2.25 -20.55
CA ILE A 129 8.26 2.25 -21.65
C ILE A 129 9.48 1.54 -21.07
N THR A 130 9.55 0.23 -21.25
CA THR A 130 10.79 -0.51 -21.08
C THR A 130 11.69 -0.07 -22.23
N SER A 131 12.63 0.82 -21.93
CA SER A 131 13.74 1.14 -22.83
C SER A 131 14.68 -0.06 -22.87
N SER A 132 14.31 -1.08 -23.64
CA SER A 132 15.27 -2.08 -24.10
C SER A 132 16.00 -1.47 -25.29
N GLY A 133 17.08 -0.75 -24.98
CA GLY A 133 18.04 -0.32 -25.99
C GLY A 133 18.79 -1.51 -26.53
N THR A 134 18.31 -2.09 -27.62
CA THR A 134 19.12 -2.96 -28.45
C THR A 134 19.93 -2.12 -29.40
N ASN A 135 21.20 -1.88 -29.04
CA ASN A 135 22.21 -1.42 -29.98
C ASN A 135 22.46 -2.53 -31.01
N GLY A 136 21.76 -2.45 -32.12
CA GLY A 136 22.05 -3.23 -33.32
C GLY A 136 23.22 -2.64 -34.05
N SER A 137 24.41 -3.14 -33.80
CA SER A 137 25.60 -2.89 -34.64
C SER A 137 25.42 -3.59 -35.98
N SER A 138 25.10 -2.83 -37.02
CA SER A 138 25.07 -3.32 -38.38
C SER A 138 26.51 -3.45 -38.92
N TYR A 139 27.02 -4.66 -38.96
CA TYR A 139 28.22 -4.96 -39.71
C TYR A 139 27.92 -5.05 -41.21
N ASN A 140 28.30 -4.01 -41.95
CA ASN A 140 28.28 -3.96 -43.39
C ASN A 140 29.39 -4.86 -43.96
N LYS A 141 29.04 -6.04 -44.47
CA LYS A 141 29.96 -6.93 -45.18
C LYS A 141 29.98 -6.55 -46.66
N LYS A 142 30.99 -5.74 -47.04
CA LYS A 142 31.30 -5.40 -48.44
C LYS A 142 31.71 -6.66 -49.19
N LYS A 143 30.92 -7.09 -50.19
CA LYS A 143 31.33 -8.07 -51.21
C LYS A 143 32.41 -7.43 -52.08
N ARG A 144 33.59 -8.01 -52.09
CA ARG A 144 34.57 -7.81 -53.14
C ARG A 144 34.48 -8.95 -54.14
N SER A 145 34.05 -8.62 -55.33
CA SER A 145 34.23 -9.42 -56.53
C SER A 145 35.67 -9.28 -57.00
N GLY A 146 36.34 -10.35 -57.29
CA GLY A 146 37.68 -10.38 -57.85
C GLY A 146 37.85 -11.65 -58.68
N SER A 147 37.69 -11.46 -59.95
CA SER A 147 38.02 -12.38 -61.03
C SER A 147 39.53 -12.51 -61.19
N SER A 148 40.04 -13.71 -61.50
CA SER A 148 41.02 -14.00 -62.57
C SER A 148 41.65 -15.36 -62.37
N LYS A 149 41.40 -16.25 -63.28
CA LYS A 149 42.20 -16.70 -64.42
C LYS A 149 43.52 -17.42 -64.06
N SER A 150 43.48 -18.72 -64.32
CA SER A 150 44.31 -19.49 -65.28
C SER A 150 45.74 -19.94 -64.93
N LYS A 151 45.90 -21.17 -65.30
CA LYS A 151 47.12 -21.84 -65.79
C LYS A 151 48.03 -22.41 -64.70
N LEU A 152 48.19 -23.62 -64.70
CA LEU A 152 48.83 -24.72 -65.43
C LEU A 152 48.62 -25.96 -64.62
#